data_87993fc321d9f791cc69585a1a869b21
#
_entry.id   87993fc321d9f791cc69585a1a869b21
#
_cell.length_a   1.000
_cell.length_b   1.000
_cell.length_c   1.000
_cell.angle_alpha   90.00
_cell.angle_beta   90.00
_cell.angle_gamma   90.00
#
_symmetry.space_group_name_H-M   'P 1'
#
loop_
_entity.id
_entity.type
_entity.pdbx_description
1 polymer ?
#
loop_
_entity_poly.entity_id
_entity_poly.type
_entity_poly.pdbx_seq_one_letter_code
_entity_poly.pdbx_strand_id
1 'polypeptide(L)'
;ALEAAKKILNEQPDITAIMCGNDQMAVAAKTALNLAGNDQTVVYSIDGSPDIKKELKKADSQIAGTVAQSPVNIGKKAVDIALDILEGKDFEKETSVDVFMLNKENVEMYGADGWQ
;
A
#
# COMPACT_ATOMS: atom_id res chain seq x y z
N ALA A 1 3.16 -14.14 -3.63
CA ALA A 1 2.71 -13.04 -4.52
C ALA A 1 3.29 -13.19 -5.94
N LEU A 2 4.61 -13.33 -6.12
CA LEU A 2 5.26 -13.40 -7.44
C LEU A 2 4.67 -14.52 -8.33
N GLU A 3 4.59 -15.74 -7.85
CA GLU A 3 4.06 -16.87 -8.63
C GLU A 3 2.56 -16.73 -8.94
N ALA A 4 1.79 -16.14 -8.02
CA ALA A 4 0.38 -15.84 -8.28
C ALA A 4 0.24 -14.78 -9.39
N ALA A 5 1.06 -13.73 -9.36
CA ALA A 5 1.05 -12.72 -10.40
C ALA A 5 1.45 -13.27 -11.78
N LYS A 6 2.49 -14.13 -11.84
CA LYS A 6 2.86 -14.83 -13.07
C LYS A 6 1.73 -15.68 -13.63
N LYS A 7 1.03 -16.42 -12.75
CA LYS A 7 -0.12 -17.22 -13.15
C LYS A 7 -1.24 -16.37 -13.73
N ILE A 8 -1.60 -15.28 -13.04
CA ILE A 8 -2.63 -14.34 -13.50
C ILE A 8 -2.26 -13.78 -14.89
N LEU A 9 -1.02 -13.35 -15.09
CA LEU A 9 -0.56 -12.81 -16.38
C LEU A 9 -0.57 -13.84 -17.50
N ASN A 10 -0.30 -15.09 -17.20
CA ASN A 10 -0.40 -16.18 -18.18
C ASN A 10 -1.86 -16.49 -18.57
N GLU A 11 -2.79 -16.41 -17.62
CA GLU A 11 -4.21 -16.69 -17.83
C GLU A 11 -4.95 -15.48 -18.43
N GLN A 12 -4.51 -14.27 -18.11
CA GLN A 12 -5.12 -13.00 -18.49
C GLN A 12 -4.05 -12.00 -18.95
N PRO A 13 -3.47 -12.17 -20.13
CA PRO A 13 -2.35 -11.32 -20.58
C PRO A 13 -2.72 -9.86 -20.83
N ASP A 14 -4.00 -9.56 -21.06
CA ASP A 14 -4.51 -8.24 -21.43
C ASP A 14 -5.06 -7.44 -20.23
N ILE A 15 -4.77 -7.85 -18.98
CA ILE A 15 -5.21 -7.10 -17.81
C ILE A 15 -4.59 -5.71 -17.80
N THR A 16 -5.38 -4.71 -17.40
CA THR A 16 -4.95 -3.31 -17.36
C THR A 16 -4.49 -2.86 -15.98
N ALA A 17 -4.96 -3.51 -14.92
CA ALA A 17 -4.58 -3.19 -13.55
C ALA A 17 -4.55 -4.42 -12.64
N ILE A 18 -3.65 -4.39 -11.66
CA ILE A 18 -3.59 -5.36 -10.56
C ILE A 18 -3.78 -4.62 -9.25
N MET A 19 -4.78 -5.06 -8.47
CA MET A 19 -4.99 -4.59 -7.10
C MET A 19 -4.36 -5.59 -6.13
N CYS A 20 -3.41 -5.13 -5.34
CA CYS A 20 -2.70 -5.94 -4.36
C CYS A 20 -3.17 -5.65 -2.94
N GLY A 21 -3.27 -6.67 -2.11
CA GLY A 21 -3.70 -6.56 -0.72
C GLY A 21 -2.72 -5.81 0.19
N ASN A 22 -1.45 -5.69 -0.24
CA ASN A 22 -0.44 -4.88 0.44
C ASN A 22 0.70 -4.48 -0.51
N ASP A 23 1.59 -3.61 -0.04
CA ASP A 23 2.70 -3.07 -0.82
C ASP A 23 3.75 -4.13 -1.22
N GLN A 24 4.02 -5.11 -0.36
CA GLN A 24 4.95 -6.19 -0.68
C GLN A 24 4.45 -7.07 -1.83
N MET A 25 3.12 -7.30 -1.88
CA MET A 25 2.50 -7.99 -3.02
C MET A 25 2.62 -7.17 -4.29
N ALA A 26 2.48 -5.83 -4.21
CA ALA A 26 2.62 -4.95 -5.36
C ALA A 26 4.04 -4.94 -5.95
N VAL A 27 5.06 -4.91 -5.12
CA VAL A 27 6.46 -5.02 -5.56
C VAL A 27 6.70 -6.37 -6.27
N ALA A 28 6.12 -7.46 -5.75
CA ALA A 28 6.21 -8.76 -6.37
C ALA A 28 5.43 -8.83 -7.69
N ALA A 29 4.25 -8.22 -7.76
CA ALA A 29 3.45 -8.14 -9.00
C ALA A 29 4.19 -7.34 -10.08
N LYS A 30 4.77 -6.19 -9.73
CA LYS A 30 5.65 -5.41 -10.62
C LYS A 30 6.80 -6.25 -11.16
N THR A 31 7.44 -7.05 -10.31
CA THR A 31 8.50 -7.95 -10.74
C THR A 31 8.00 -8.97 -11.76
N ALA A 32 6.81 -9.53 -11.57
CA ALA A 32 6.20 -10.44 -12.54
C ALA A 32 5.92 -9.76 -13.89
N LEU A 33 5.40 -8.52 -13.86
CA LEU A 33 5.16 -7.71 -15.06
C LEU A 33 6.46 -7.48 -15.84
N ASN A 34 7.53 -7.09 -15.15
CA ASN A 34 8.84 -6.89 -15.77
C ASN A 34 9.38 -8.17 -16.42
N LEU A 35 9.26 -9.32 -15.74
CA LEU A 35 9.68 -10.61 -16.28
C LEU A 35 8.86 -11.05 -17.49
N ALA A 36 7.59 -10.66 -17.55
CA ALA A 36 6.69 -10.94 -18.68
C ALA A 36 6.83 -9.93 -19.83
N GLY A 37 7.63 -8.86 -19.66
CA GLY A 37 7.74 -7.79 -20.65
C GLY A 37 6.44 -6.97 -20.80
N ASN A 38 5.58 -6.98 -19.77
CA ASN A 38 4.33 -6.22 -19.76
C ASN A 38 4.58 -4.85 -19.17
N ASP A 39 4.42 -3.80 -19.98
CA ASP A 39 4.61 -2.39 -19.61
C ASP A 39 3.29 -1.59 -19.56
N GLN A 40 2.15 -2.24 -19.82
CA GLN A 40 0.84 -1.60 -19.92
C GLN A 40 0.01 -1.72 -18.63
N THR A 41 0.24 -2.75 -17.84
CA THR A 41 -0.53 -3.02 -16.61
C THR A 41 -0.03 -2.13 -15.47
N VAL A 42 -0.95 -1.44 -14.80
CA VAL A 42 -0.64 -0.66 -13.59
C VAL A 42 -0.92 -1.45 -12.31
N VAL A 43 -0.24 -1.09 -11.23
CA VAL A 43 -0.36 -1.79 -9.93
C VAL A 43 -0.75 -0.80 -8.85
N TYR A 44 -1.75 -1.18 -8.06
CA TYR A 44 -2.19 -0.48 -6.85
C TYR A 44 -2.07 -1.37 -5.63
N SER A 45 -1.90 -0.76 -4.46
CA SER A 45 -1.71 -1.48 -3.20
C SER A 45 -2.28 -0.75 -1.98
N ILE A 46 -1.98 -1.30 -0.82
CA ILE A 46 -2.35 -0.76 0.49
C ILE A 46 -1.11 -0.83 1.37
N ASP A 47 -0.91 0.12 2.22
CA ASP A 47 -0.08 0.34 3.40
C ASP A 47 0.65 1.69 3.37
N GLY A 48 1.22 2.12 2.25
CA GLY A 48 2.04 3.34 2.19
C GLY A 48 3.45 3.14 2.73
N SER A 49 4.02 1.96 2.53
CA SER A 49 5.35 1.60 3.03
C SER A 49 6.48 2.41 2.39
N PRO A 50 7.66 2.50 3.04
CA PRO A 50 8.82 3.16 2.45
C PRO A 50 9.21 2.61 1.08
N ASP A 51 9.10 1.29 0.88
CA ASP A 51 9.49 0.65 -0.38
C ASP A 51 8.56 1.05 -1.53
N ILE A 52 7.25 1.12 -1.30
CA ILE A 52 6.32 1.56 -2.32
C ILE A 52 6.49 3.05 -2.64
N LYS A 53 6.80 3.88 -1.63
CA LYS A 53 7.07 5.30 -1.85
C LYS A 53 8.31 5.51 -2.74
N LYS A 54 9.35 4.70 -2.55
CA LYS A 54 10.53 4.70 -3.44
C LYS A 54 10.16 4.29 -4.86
N GLU A 55 9.25 3.33 -5.02
CA GLU A 55 8.76 2.92 -6.33
C GLU A 55 7.92 4.02 -7.00
N LEU A 56 7.05 4.70 -6.26
CA LEU A 56 6.24 5.81 -6.78
C LEU A 56 7.08 6.99 -7.27
N LYS A 57 8.26 7.20 -6.70
CA LYS A 57 9.21 8.23 -7.16
C LYS A 57 9.90 7.91 -8.49
N LYS A 58 9.87 6.67 -8.94
CA LYS A 58 10.44 6.29 -10.23
C LYS A 58 9.44 6.60 -11.35
N ALA A 59 9.87 7.36 -12.34
CA ALA A 59 9.01 7.76 -13.46
C ALA A 59 8.47 6.56 -14.26
N ASP A 60 9.29 5.52 -14.41
CA ASP A 60 9.01 4.30 -15.18
C ASP A 60 8.35 3.18 -14.36
N SER A 61 8.06 3.39 -13.08
CA SER A 61 7.40 2.39 -12.26
C SER A 61 5.95 2.20 -12.67
N GLN A 62 5.53 0.95 -12.84
CA GLN A 62 4.13 0.56 -13.07
C GLN A 62 3.26 0.64 -11.80
N ILE A 63 3.87 0.87 -10.63
CA ILE A 63 3.12 1.14 -9.41
C ILE A 63 2.54 2.54 -9.52
N ALA A 64 1.20 2.62 -9.53
CA ALA A 64 0.46 3.86 -9.74
C ALA A 64 0.01 4.51 -8.44
N GLY A 65 -0.20 3.73 -7.39
CA GLY A 65 -0.60 4.25 -6.09
C GLY A 65 -0.72 3.19 -5.00
N THR A 66 -0.75 3.66 -3.77
CA THR A 66 -1.05 2.86 -2.59
C THR A 66 -1.96 3.64 -1.65
N VAL A 67 -2.89 2.95 -0.99
CA VAL A 67 -3.66 3.56 0.09
C VAL A 67 -2.83 3.50 1.36
N ALA A 68 -2.34 4.66 1.78
CA ALA A 68 -1.48 4.76 2.96
C ALA A 68 -2.31 4.67 4.25
N GLN A 69 -1.87 3.82 5.13
CA GLN A 69 -2.29 3.74 6.51
C GLN A 69 -1.26 4.46 7.39
N SER A 70 -1.68 4.95 8.54
CA SER A 70 -0.78 5.53 9.53
C SER A 70 -0.60 4.59 10.72
N PRO A 71 0.34 3.64 10.68
CA PRO A 71 0.54 2.70 11.79
C PRO A 71 0.92 3.41 13.09
N VAL A 72 1.58 4.57 13.00
CA VAL A 72 1.91 5.40 14.17
C VAL A 72 0.64 5.93 14.84
N ASN A 73 -0.29 6.49 14.06
CA ASN A 73 -1.55 7.00 14.60
C ASN A 73 -2.48 5.88 15.07
N ILE A 74 -2.51 4.77 14.34
CA ILE A 74 -3.25 3.56 14.76
C ILE A 74 -2.73 3.07 16.10
N GLY A 75 -1.41 2.97 16.27
CA GLY A 75 -0.78 2.53 17.51
C GLY A 75 -1.06 3.47 18.67
N LYS A 76 -0.93 4.80 18.48
CA LYS A 76 -1.27 5.80 19.49
C LYS A 76 -2.73 5.67 19.93
N LYS A 77 -3.65 5.63 18.98
CA LYS A 77 -5.08 5.54 19.26
C LYS A 77 -5.44 4.25 19.99
N ALA A 78 -4.82 3.13 19.63
CA ALA A 78 -4.98 1.86 20.34
C ALA A 78 -4.53 1.92 21.79
N VAL A 79 -3.39 2.57 22.06
CA VAL A 79 -2.89 2.77 23.44
C VAL A 79 -3.81 3.68 24.22
N ASP A 80 -4.27 4.80 23.66
CA ASP A 80 -5.18 5.73 24.32
C ASP A 80 -6.49 5.03 24.74
N ILE A 81 -7.09 4.26 23.83
CA ILE A 81 -8.31 3.47 24.12
C ILE A 81 -8.02 2.43 25.21
N ALA A 82 -6.89 1.74 25.16
CA ALA A 82 -6.54 0.76 26.17
C ALA A 82 -6.42 1.40 27.57
N LEU A 83 -5.82 2.59 27.66
CA LEU A 83 -5.76 3.36 28.91
C LEU A 83 -7.14 3.78 29.41
N ASP A 84 -8.00 4.27 28.54
CA ASP A 84 -9.38 4.64 28.90
C ASP A 84 -10.16 3.43 29.46
N ILE A 85 -10.01 2.26 28.84
CA ILE A 85 -10.61 1.02 29.34
C ILE A 85 -10.08 0.67 30.75
N LEU A 86 -8.76 0.75 30.95
CA LEU A 86 -8.13 0.46 32.25
C LEU A 86 -8.58 1.43 33.36
N GLU A 87 -8.83 2.68 33.00
CA GLU A 87 -9.31 3.73 33.91
C GLU A 87 -10.82 3.71 34.12
N GLY A 88 -11.53 2.77 33.48
CA GLY A 88 -12.99 2.63 33.60
C GLY A 88 -13.78 3.75 32.90
N LYS A 89 -13.17 4.42 31.96
CA LYS A 89 -13.83 5.45 31.13
C LYS A 89 -14.66 4.82 30.02
N ASP A 90 -15.60 5.58 29.51
CA ASP A 90 -16.33 5.21 28.30
C ASP A 90 -15.40 5.18 27.08
N PHE A 91 -15.59 4.21 26.20
CA PHE A 91 -14.84 4.08 24.96
C PHE A 91 -15.75 3.66 23.80
N GLU A 92 -15.38 4.05 22.60
CA GLU A 92 -16.07 3.59 21.39
C GLU A 92 -15.61 2.18 21.01
N LYS A 93 -16.57 1.30 20.71
CA LYS A 93 -16.29 -0.10 20.31
C LYS A 93 -15.58 -0.19 18.95
N GLU A 94 -15.83 0.80 18.10
CA GLU A 94 -15.25 0.89 16.76
C GLU A 94 -14.64 2.27 16.59
N THR A 95 -13.37 2.30 16.23
CA THR A 95 -12.63 3.53 15.99
C THR A 95 -11.91 3.45 14.67
N SER A 96 -12.19 4.38 13.78
CA SER A 96 -11.54 4.47 12.48
C SER A 96 -10.34 5.43 12.50
N VAL A 97 -9.35 5.14 11.70
CA VAL A 97 -8.24 6.03 11.37
C VAL A 97 -8.29 6.30 9.87
N ASP A 98 -8.20 7.57 9.50
CA ASP A 98 -8.26 7.98 8.10
C ASP A 98 -7.09 7.38 7.30
N VAL A 99 -7.40 7.05 6.06
CA VAL A 99 -6.43 6.62 5.06
C VAL A 99 -6.43 7.59 3.88
N PHE A 100 -5.36 7.62 3.12
CA PHE A 100 -5.26 8.49 1.96
C PHE A 100 -4.46 7.85 0.83
N MET A 101 -4.73 8.29 -0.40
CA MET A 101 -4.04 7.79 -1.58
C MET A 101 -2.67 8.47 -1.72
N LEU A 102 -1.61 7.66 -1.75
CA LEU A 102 -0.30 8.05 -2.24
C LEU A 102 -0.16 7.63 -3.70
N ASN A 103 0.29 8.55 -4.53
CA ASN A 103 0.55 8.34 -5.94
C ASN A 103 1.78 9.15 -6.40
N LYS A 104 2.11 9.11 -7.68
CA LYS A 104 3.27 9.82 -8.24
C LYS A 104 3.19 11.34 -8.10
N GLU A 105 1.97 11.90 -8.03
CA GLU A 105 1.77 13.35 -7.96
C GLU A 105 2.05 13.91 -6.56
N ASN A 106 1.79 13.12 -5.51
CA ASN A 106 1.87 13.60 -4.14
C ASN A 106 2.96 12.93 -3.29
N VAL A 107 3.61 11.86 -3.76
CA VAL A 107 4.59 11.10 -2.97
C VAL A 107 5.78 11.95 -2.50
N GLU A 108 6.14 13.00 -3.24
CA GLU A 108 7.23 13.90 -2.85
C GLU A 108 6.92 14.74 -1.59
N MET A 109 5.64 14.92 -1.26
CA MET A 109 5.20 15.59 -0.04
C MET A 109 5.39 14.74 1.22
N TYR A 110 5.62 13.44 1.03
CA TYR A 110 5.76 12.45 2.11
C TYR A 110 7.16 11.84 2.05
N GLY A 111 7.88 11.86 3.15
CA GLY A 111 9.23 11.28 3.21
C GLY A 111 9.24 9.81 2.81
N ALA A 112 10.26 9.37 2.07
CA ALA A 112 10.38 7.98 1.63
C ALA A 112 10.90 7.03 2.71
N ASP A 113 11.43 7.54 3.82
CA ASP A 113 12.21 6.78 4.79
C ASP A 113 11.40 6.33 6.03
N GLY A 114 10.10 6.55 6.03
CA GLY A 114 9.24 6.21 7.17
C GLY A 114 7.79 5.94 6.79
N TRP A 115 7.01 5.54 7.78
CA TRP A 115 5.55 5.45 7.72
C TRP A 115 4.92 6.83 7.98
N GLN A 116 3.66 6.98 7.55
CA GLN A 116 2.88 8.19 7.82
C GLN A 116 2.10 8.07 9.11
#